data_7308fc4d59c712053c5cd257967b9091
#
_entry.id   7308fc4d59c712053c5cd257967b9091
#
_cell.length_a   1.000
_cell.length_b   1.000
_cell.length_c   1.000
_cell.angle_alpha   90.00
_cell.angle_beta   90.00
_cell.angle_gamma   90.00
#
_symmetry.space_group_name_H-M   'P 1'
#
loop_
_entity.id
_entity.type
_entity.pdbx_description
1 polymer ?
#
loop_
_entity_poly.entity_id
_entity_poly.type
_entity_poly.pdbx_seq_one_letter_code
_entity_poly.pdbx_strand_id
1 'polypeptide(L)'
;MPLIRLFLPFACGYFLSYLFRTVNAVVGPILSKEMALGPADLGMLTSAYFIAFGAVQLPLGLALDRFGPRRVEAALLLIAAAGAAVFAGGETISTLAIGRGLIGLGVSACLMAAFKSFAQWFPLERQASLTGWIMTSGTLGALVSSAPLDAVLQFATWRQVFAGLAVITAGVSVWIFLRVPDKPASGPVQTLSELFDGIRHVLVSRHFWRFATIAFAQIGGFMAVQSLWCSAWLIHVNGYSRSEAASHIAAMSAGMVVAYFLIGLLSARLTRRGIGTTTLLGGGLSLALLTLFLIIVQASDQHYLLWIAYGVFSSTGTLNYAATAAGFPVSLSGRANTILNLLAFLGAFSLQWGMGALIESLEAAGHSAAIAHRDAFIVLFVVQAASLMWFFFSGRRLKATP
;
A
#
# COMPACT_ATOMS: atom_id res chain seq x y z
N MET A 1 1.19 -12.08 28.62
CA MET A 1 -0.06 -12.61 28.02
C MET A 1 -0.89 -11.59 27.24
N PRO A 2 -0.97 -10.27 27.53
CA PRO A 2 -1.74 -9.35 26.71
C PRO A 2 -1.15 -9.17 25.29
N LEU A 3 0.17 -9.31 25.12
CA LEU A 3 0.83 -9.12 23.82
C LEU A 3 0.28 -10.08 22.75
N ILE A 4 0.24 -11.38 23.00
CA ILE A 4 -0.22 -12.38 22.00
C ILE A 4 -1.72 -12.21 21.72
N ARG A 5 -2.53 -11.98 22.75
CA ARG A 5 -3.99 -11.85 22.60
C ARG A 5 -4.41 -10.59 21.86
N LEU A 6 -3.58 -9.54 21.90
CA LEU A 6 -3.87 -8.27 21.25
C LEU A 6 -3.14 -8.16 19.90
N PHE A 7 -1.83 -8.45 19.87
CA PHE A 7 -0.99 -8.24 18.71
C PHE A 7 -1.33 -9.22 17.56
N LEU A 8 -1.43 -10.53 17.88
CA LEU A 8 -1.53 -11.54 16.84
C LEU A 8 -2.81 -11.43 15.98
N PRO A 9 -4.03 -11.17 16.54
CA PRO A 9 -5.21 -10.97 15.70
C PRO A 9 -5.09 -9.78 14.76
N PHE A 10 -4.58 -8.62 15.23
CA PHE A 10 -4.35 -7.46 14.38
C PHE A 10 -3.26 -7.71 13.33
N ALA A 11 -2.20 -8.45 13.69
CA ALA A 11 -1.15 -8.83 12.76
C ALA A 11 -1.69 -9.71 11.62
N CYS A 12 -2.59 -10.65 11.92
CA CYS A 12 -3.28 -11.45 10.90
C CYS A 12 -4.19 -10.59 10.01
N GLY A 13 -4.92 -9.62 10.58
CA GLY A 13 -5.71 -8.66 9.80
C GLY A 13 -4.85 -7.86 8.83
N TYR A 14 -3.72 -7.33 9.30
CA TYR A 14 -2.83 -6.54 8.45
C TYR A 14 -2.06 -7.39 7.42
N PHE A 15 -1.72 -8.64 7.76
CA PHE A 15 -1.22 -9.63 6.82
C PHE A 15 -2.20 -9.84 5.66
N LEU A 16 -3.49 -10.06 5.96
CA LEU A 16 -4.53 -10.22 4.95
C LEU A 16 -4.72 -8.95 4.11
N SER A 17 -4.63 -7.77 4.73
CA SER A 17 -4.72 -6.49 4.01
C SER A 17 -3.66 -6.37 2.92
N TYR A 18 -2.41 -6.73 3.22
CA TYR A 18 -1.33 -6.70 2.23
C TYR A 18 -1.44 -7.83 1.20
N LEU A 19 -1.82 -9.02 1.63
CA LEU A 19 -2.07 -10.15 0.72
C LEU A 19 -3.12 -9.76 -0.33
N PHE A 20 -4.27 -9.24 0.10
CA PHE A 20 -5.31 -8.78 -0.83
C PHE A 20 -4.88 -7.63 -1.73
N ARG A 21 -3.99 -6.76 -1.25
CA ARG A 21 -3.44 -5.65 -2.04
C ARG A 21 -2.61 -6.14 -3.22
N THR A 22 -1.79 -7.15 -3.00
CA THR A 22 -0.76 -7.59 -3.96
C THR A 22 -1.12 -8.85 -4.74
N VAL A 23 -2.19 -9.55 -4.36
CA VAL A 23 -2.62 -10.82 -4.98
C VAL A 23 -2.83 -10.71 -6.50
N ASN A 24 -3.26 -9.54 -6.99
CA ASN A 24 -3.51 -9.33 -8.42
C ASN A 24 -2.24 -9.32 -9.28
N ALA A 25 -1.07 -9.12 -8.71
CA ALA A 25 0.18 -9.26 -9.44
C ALA A 25 0.36 -10.69 -10.00
N VAL A 26 -0.17 -11.70 -9.30
CA VAL A 26 -0.08 -13.11 -9.71
C VAL A 26 -1.37 -13.60 -10.37
N VAL A 27 -2.52 -13.16 -9.87
CA VAL A 27 -3.84 -13.58 -10.40
C VAL A 27 -4.22 -12.79 -11.66
N GLY A 28 -3.75 -11.56 -11.83
CA GLY A 28 -4.08 -10.68 -12.95
C GLY A 28 -3.86 -11.32 -14.34
N PRO A 29 -2.71 -11.93 -14.63
CA PRO A 29 -2.48 -12.61 -15.91
C PRO A 29 -3.45 -13.77 -16.16
N ILE A 30 -3.91 -14.46 -15.11
CA ILE A 30 -4.90 -15.55 -15.23
C ILE A 30 -6.26 -14.95 -15.60
N LEU A 31 -6.68 -13.89 -14.89
CA LEU A 31 -7.93 -13.19 -15.15
C LEU A 31 -7.97 -12.59 -16.56
N SER A 32 -6.87 -11.97 -17.01
CA SER A 32 -6.76 -11.42 -18.36
C SER A 32 -7.01 -12.50 -19.41
N LYS A 33 -6.39 -13.68 -19.24
CA LYS A 33 -6.54 -14.79 -20.18
C LYS A 33 -7.93 -15.44 -20.12
N GLU A 34 -8.48 -15.65 -18.91
CA GLU A 34 -9.76 -16.36 -18.71
C GLU A 34 -10.96 -15.51 -19.14
N MET A 35 -10.91 -14.20 -18.89
CA MET A 35 -12.02 -13.29 -19.10
C MET A 35 -11.80 -12.30 -20.25
N ALA A 36 -10.72 -12.47 -21.03
CA ALA A 36 -10.31 -11.60 -22.14
C ALA A 36 -10.23 -10.11 -21.74
N LEU A 37 -9.66 -9.83 -20.52
CA LEU A 37 -9.55 -8.47 -20.01
C LEU A 37 -8.33 -7.77 -20.63
N GLY A 38 -8.55 -6.53 -21.09
CA GLY A 38 -7.49 -5.65 -21.51
C GLY A 38 -6.69 -5.04 -20.35
N PRO A 39 -5.58 -4.34 -20.66
CA PRO A 39 -4.76 -3.66 -19.65
C PRO A 39 -5.54 -2.62 -18.83
N ALA A 40 -6.46 -1.85 -19.46
CA ALA A 40 -7.30 -0.87 -18.77
C ALA A 40 -8.28 -1.55 -17.81
N ASP A 41 -8.87 -2.68 -18.20
CA ASP A 41 -9.78 -3.46 -17.36
C ASP A 41 -9.05 -3.99 -16.11
N LEU A 42 -7.87 -4.57 -16.29
CA LEU A 42 -7.03 -5.04 -15.17
C LEU A 42 -6.59 -3.90 -14.26
N GLY A 43 -6.21 -2.77 -14.84
CA GLY A 43 -5.86 -1.56 -14.11
C GLY A 43 -7.04 -1.05 -13.29
N MET A 44 -8.24 -0.95 -13.87
CA MET A 44 -9.47 -0.54 -13.22
C MET A 44 -9.87 -1.51 -12.11
N LEU A 45 -9.87 -2.80 -12.39
CA LEU A 45 -10.20 -3.86 -11.44
C LEU A 45 -9.29 -3.82 -10.20
N THR A 46 -7.98 -3.66 -10.41
CA THR A 46 -7.02 -3.59 -9.31
C THR A 46 -7.15 -2.28 -8.56
N SER A 47 -7.41 -1.17 -9.25
CA SER A 47 -7.53 0.15 -8.66
C SER A 47 -8.83 0.34 -7.86
N ALA A 48 -9.90 -0.44 -8.14
CA ALA A 48 -11.13 -0.43 -7.35
C ALA A 48 -10.88 -0.71 -5.85
N TYR A 49 -9.89 -1.55 -5.54
CA TYR A 49 -9.42 -1.75 -4.17
C TYR A 49 -8.88 -0.45 -3.56
N PHE A 50 -8.04 0.29 -4.29
CA PHE A 50 -7.37 1.47 -3.77
C PHE A 50 -8.32 2.63 -3.53
N ILE A 51 -9.25 2.88 -4.46
CA ILE A 51 -10.22 3.98 -4.29
C ILE A 51 -11.17 3.70 -3.13
N ALA A 52 -11.66 2.47 -2.99
CA ALA A 52 -12.54 2.08 -1.89
C ALA A 52 -11.82 2.14 -0.54
N PHE A 53 -10.55 1.67 -0.48
CA PHE A 53 -9.71 1.79 0.70
C PHE A 53 -9.49 3.27 1.10
N GLY A 54 -9.16 4.11 0.12
CA GLY A 54 -8.91 5.55 0.33
C GLY A 54 -10.15 6.30 0.80
N ALA A 55 -11.30 6.04 0.19
CA ALA A 55 -12.56 6.76 0.46
C ALA A 55 -13.01 6.70 1.93
N VAL A 56 -12.71 5.61 2.63
CA VAL A 56 -13.09 5.43 4.03
C VAL A 56 -12.06 5.92 5.04
N GLN A 57 -10.88 6.37 4.62
CA GLN A 57 -9.82 6.76 5.56
C GLN A 57 -10.24 7.89 6.50
N LEU A 58 -10.94 8.91 5.99
CA LEU A 58 -11.40 10.01 6.82
C LEU A 58 -12.47 9.60 7.84
N PRO A 59 -13.59 8.94 7.45
CA PRO A 59 -14.60 8.49 8.40
C PRO A 59 -14.10 7.37 9.33
N LEU A 60 -13.08 6.62 8.91
CA LEU A 60 -12.51 5.53 9.70
C LEU A 60 -11.95 6.01 11.04
N GLY A 61 -11.28 7.16 11.06
CA GLY A 61 -10.77 7.76 12.30
C GLY A 61 -11.88 7.97 13.32
N LEU A 62 -12.99 8.57 12.90
CA LEU A 62 -14.17 8.79 13.75
C LEU A 62 -14.81 7.47 14.20
N ALA A 63 -14.91 6.50 13.32
CA ALA A 63 -15.44 5.18 13.66
C ALA A 63 -14.58 4.49 14.73
N LEU A 64 -13.25 4.53 14.57
CA LEU A 64 -12.32 3.98 15.54
C LEU A 64 -12.39 4.71 16.89
N ASP A 65 -12.63 6.03 16.90
CA ASP A 65 -12.79 6.80 18.13
C ASP A 65 -14.09 6.47 18.85
N ARG A 66 -15.17 6.31 18.10
CA ARG A 66 -16.52 6.08 18.66
C ARG A 66 -16.77 4.64 19.06
N PHE A 67 -16.41 3.68 18.21
CA PHE A 67 -16.77 2.25 18.39
C PHE A 67 -15.59 1.39 18.85
N GLY A 68 -14.38 1.93 18.86
CA GLY A 68 -13.16 1.22 19.25
C GLY A 68 -12.59 0.32 18.15
N PRO A 69 -11.27 -0.01 18.25
CA PRO A 69 -10.55 -0.74 17.19
C PRO A 69 -11.07 -2.16 16.96
N ARG A 70 -11.47 -2.87 18.02
CA ARG A 70 -11.98 -4.24 17.97
C ARG A 70 -13.22 -4.37 17.09
N ARG A 71 -14.24 -3.54 17.36
CA ARG A 71 -15.53 -3.62 16.66
C ARG A 71 -15.42 -3.15 15.22
N VAL A 72 -14.68 -2.05 15.00
CA VAL A 72 -14.52 -1.46 13.67
C VAL A 72 -13.77 -2.41 12.76
N GLU A 73 -12.61 -2.96 13.19
CA GLU A 73 -11.85 -3.87 12.34
C GLU A 73 -12.60 -5.18 12.11
N ALA A 74 -13.22 -5.76 13.13
CA ALA A 74 -14.00 -6.98 12.95
C ALA A 74 -15.15 -6.78 11.95
N ALA A 75 -15.93 -5.70 12.06
CA ALA A 75 -17.02 -5.40 11.13
C ALA A 75 -16.50 -5.20 9.70
N LEU A 76 -15.43 -4.44 9.53
CA LEU A 76 -14.84 -4.18 8.22
C LEU A 76 -14.23 -5.45 7.61
N LEU A 77 -13.57 -6.30 8.38
CA LEU A 77 -13.07 -7.59 7.88
C LEU A 77 -14.20 -8.54 7.42
N LEU A 78 -15.41 -8.47 8.00
CA LEU A 78 -16.56 -9.20 7.45
C LEU A 78 -16.95 -8.67 6.08
N ILE A 79 -16.88 -7.36 5.85
CA ILE A 79 -17.10 -6.76 4.53
C ILE A 79 -16.01 -7.24 3.55
N ALA A 80 -14.74 -7.32 3.99
CA ALA A 80 -13.66 -7.87 3.16
C ALA A 80 -13.90 -9.34 2.80
N ALA A 81 -14.37 -10.15 3.76
CA ALA A 81 -14.70 -11.55 3.54
C ALA A 81 -15.85 -11.70 2.52
N ALA A 82 -16.92 -10.90 2.66
CA ALA A 82 -18.00 -10.84 1.69
C ALA A 82 -17.50 -10.41 0.30
N GLY A 83 -16.62 -9.39 0.26
CA GLY A 83 -15.98 -8.95 -0.98
C GLY A 83 -15.14 -10.04 -1.65
N ALA A 84 -14.39 -10.82 -0.88
CA ALA A 84 -13.63 -11.95 -1.40
C ALA A 84 -14.53 -13.08 -1.91
N ALA A 85 -15.66 -13.33 -1.27
CA ALA A 85 -16.66 -14.27 -1.74
C ALA A 85 -17.33 -13.80 -3.05
N VAL A 86 -17.71 -12.51 -3.14
CA VAL A 86 -18.23 -11.89 -4.36
C VAL A 86 -17.21 -11.99 -5.50
N PHE A 87 -15.92 -11.73 -5.21
CA PHE A 87 -14.85 -11.84 -6.20
C PHE A 87 -14.70 -13.29 -6.68
N ALA A 88 -14.72 -14.27 -5.77
CA ALA A 88 -14.60 -15.69 -6.10
C ALA A 88 -15.73 -16.19 -7.00
N GLY A 89 -16.95 -15.68 -6.80
CA GLY A 89 -18.14 -16.02 -7.63
C GLY A 89 -18.32 -15.11 -8.85
N GLY A 90 -17.41 -14.14 -9.09
CA GLY A 90 -17.57 -13.16 -10.16
C GLY A 90 -17.39 -13.74 -11.56
N GLU A 91 -18.35 -13.46 -12.44
CA GLU A 91 -18.32 -13.84 -13.87
C GLU A 91 -18.19 -12.62 -14.78
N THR A 92 -18.36 -11.43 -14.26
CA THR A 92 -18.25 -10.16 -15.00
C THR A 92 -17.22 -9.24 -14.36
N ILE A 93 -16.65 -8.36 -15.18
CA ILE A 93 -15.70 -7.36 -14.68
C ILE A 93 -16.31 -6.47 -13.58
N SER A 94 -17.60 -6.11 -13.72
CA SER A 94 -18.30 -5.30 -12.72
C SER A 94 -18.43 -6.02 -11.39
N THR A 95 -18.75 -7.32 -11.38
CA THR A 95 -18.83 -8.13 -10.16
C THR A 95 -17.48 -8.27 -9.51
N LEU A 96 -16.42 -8.48 -10.30
CA LEU A 96 -15.04 -8.54 -9.80
C LEU A 96 -14.60 -7.19 -9.20
N ALA A 97 -14.92 -6.07 -9.87
CA ALA A 97 -14.62 -4.73 -9.38
C ALA A 97 -15.34 -4.41 -8.07
N ILE A 98 -16.62 -4.78 -7.94
CA ILE A 98 -17.37 -4.67 -6.68
C ILE A 98 -16.69 -5.50 -5.58
N GLY A 99 -16.35 -6.76 -5.87
CA GLY A 99 -15.62 -7.62 -4.93
C GLY A 99 -14.31 -6.98 -4.47
N ARG A 100 -13.51 -6.43 -5.39
CA ARG A 100 -12.26 -5.70 -5.09
C ARG A 100 -12.50 -4.45 -4.26
N GLY A 101 -13.53 -3.67 -4.58
CA GLY A 101 -13.93 -2.49 -3.79
C GLY A 101 -14.31 -2.87 -2.36
N LEU A 102 -15.15 -3.90 -2.18
CA LEU A 102 -15.53 -4.40 -0.85
C LEU A 102 -14.33 -4.92 -0.06
N ILE A 103 -13.39 -5.64 -0.70
CA ILE A 103 -12.14 -6.06 -0.06
C ILE A 103 -11.35 -4.84 0.39
N GLY A 104 -11.11 -3.85 -0.50
CA GLY A 104 -10.36 -2.64 -0.18
C GLY A 104 -10.96 -1.85 0.97
N LEU A 105 -12.29 -1.64 0.95
CA LEU A 105 -13.04 -1.03 2.04
C LEU A 105 -12.87 -1.82 3.35
N GLY A 106 -13.02 -3.14 3.27
CA GLY A 106 -13.04 -4.01 4.44
C GLY A 106 -11.68 -4.15 5.15
N VAL A 107 -10.56 -4.06 4.43
CA VAL A 107 -9.22 -4.13 5.04
C VAL A 107 -8.63 -2.76 5.39
N SER A 108 -9.36 -1.68 5.16
CA SER A 108 -8.88 -0.30 5.34
C SER A 108 -8.50 0.05 6.77
N ALA A 109 -9.12 -0.61 7.76
CA ALA A 109 -8.89 -0.37 9.18
C ALA A 109 -7.66 -1.08 9.75
N CYS A 110 -7.17 -2.16 9.14
CA CYS A 110 -6.25 -3.12 9.75
C CYS A 110 -5.01 -2.48 10.40
N LEU A 111 -4.41 -1.47 9.77
CA LEU A 111 -3.26 -0.78 10.34
C LEU A 111 -3.65 0.22 11.43
N MET A 112 -4.67 1.04 11.17
CA MET A 112 -5.05 2.13 12.07
C MET A 112 -5.70 1.60 13.34
N ALA A 113 -6.47 0.52 13.26
CA ALA A 113 -7.05 -0.17 14.41
C ALA A 113 -5.95 -0.80 15.28
N ALA A 114 -4.94 -1.43 14.65
CA ALA A 114 -3.79 -1.95 15.37
C ALA A 114 -3.04 -0.85 16.13
N PHE A 115 -2.69 0.26 15.45
CA PHE A 115 -2.00 1.39 16.08
C PHE A 115 -2.79 1.98 17.24
N LYS A 116 -4.09 2.19 17.05
CA LYS A 116 -4.96 2.68 18.13
C LYS A 116 -5.00 1.72 19.31
N SER A 117 -5.13 0.43 19.04
CA SER A 117 -5.12 -0.60 20.07
C SER A 117 -3.78 -0.62 20.82
N PHE A 118 -2.65 -0.54 20.10
CA PHE A 118 -1.32 -0.51 20.73
C PHE A 118 -1.14 0.74 21.61
N ALA A 119 -1.60 1.90 21.15
CA ALA A 119 -1.56 3.13 21.94
C ALA A 119 -2.40 3.07 23.23
N GLN A 120 -3.49 2.30 23.21
CA GLN A 120 -4.36 2.12 24.40
C GLN A 120 -3.81 1.14 25.44
N TRP A 121 -3.05 0.12 24.99
CA TRP A 121 -2.70 -1.02 25.84
C TRP A 121 -1.22 -1.13 26.19
N PHE A 122 -0.35 -0.46 25.44
CA PHE A 122 1.10 -0.55 25.63
C PHE A 122 1.72 0.83 25.89
N PRO A 123 2.77 0.90 26.72
CA PRO A 123 3.49 2.14 26.97
C PRO A 123 4.21 2.62 25.70
N LEU A 124 4.51 3.92 25.65
CA LEU A 124 5.07 4.61 24.48
C LEU A 124 6.38 3.97 23.99
N GLU A 125 7.20 3.48 24.92
CA GLU A 125 8.49 2.85 24.64
C GLU A 125 8.36 1.57 23.78
N ARG A 126 7.23 0.88 23.85
CA ARG A 126 6.96 -0.35 23.09
C ARG A 126 6.28 -0.10 21.75
N GLN A 127 5.72 1.07 21.51
CA GLN A 127 4.94 1.34 20.30
C GLN A 127 5.81 1.28 19.03
N ALA A 128 7.06 1.76 19.07
CA ALA A 128 7.97 1.66 17.93
C ALA A 128 8.25 0.20 17.54
N SER A 129 8.46 -0.67 18.53
CA SER A 129 8.68 -2.10 18.30
C SER A 129 7.43 -2.78 17.72
N LEU A 130 6.25 -2.50 18.28
CA LEU A 130 4.98 -3.04 17.79
C LEU A 130 4.67 -2.56 16.37
N THR A 131 4.99 -1.32 16.05
CA THR A 131 4.90 -0.78 14.69
C THR A 131 5.79 -1.56 13.72
N GLY A 132 7.03 -1.83 14.09
CA GLY A 132 7.94 -2.65 13.27
C GLY A 132 7.38 -4.06 13.03
N TRP A 133 6.89 -4.71 14.08
CA TRP A 133 6.31 -6.06 13.97
C TRP A 133 5.05 -6.11 13.12
N ILE A 134 4.14 -5.13 13.24
CA ILE A 134 2.92 -5.09 12.41
C ILE A 134 3.26 -4.84 10.94
N MET A 135 4.22 -3.94 10.65
CA MET A 135 4.70 -3.70 9.28
C MET A 135 5.30 -4.96 8.66
N THR A 136 6.11 -5.71 9.44
CA THR A 136 6.65 -7.01 9.02
C THR A 136 5.54 -8.00 8.68
N SER A 137 4.51 -8.08 9.52
CA SER A 137 3.34 -8.94 9.27
C SER A 137 2.65 -8.61 7.94
N GLY A 138 2.43 -7.32 7.65
CA GLY A 138 1.88 -6.90 6.35
C GLY A 138 2.76 -7.32 5.18
N THR A 139 4.06 -7.06 5.26
CA THR A 139 4.99 -7.39 4.17
C THR A 139 5.11 -8.89 3.95
N LEU A 140 4.98 -9.72 5.01
CA LEU A 140 4.85 -11.17 4.87
C LEU A 140 3.59 -11.56 4.09
N GLY A 141 2.48 -10.81 4.23
CA GLY A 141 1.28 -10.99 3.39
C GLY A 141 1.57 -10.76 1.92
N ALA A 142 2.34 -9.70 1.58
CA ALA A 142 2.77 -9.45 0.20
C ALA A 142 3.70 -10.56 -0.32
N LEU A 143 4.60 -11.08 0.52
CA LEU A 143 5.48 -12.19 0.17
C LEU A 143 4.68 -13.46 -0.15
N VAL A 144 3.70 -13.80 0.69
CA VAL A 144 2.84 -14.99 0.51
C VAL A 144 1.96 -14.86 -0.73
N SER A 145 1.54 -13.65 -1.11
CA SER A 145 0.76 -13.42 -2.33
C SER A 145 1.56 -13.49 -3.64
N SER A 146 2.84 -13.79 -3.61
CA SER A 146 3.73 -13.91 -4.77
C SER A 146 4.03 -15.38 -5.11
N ALA A 147 5.28 -15.83 -5.06
CA ALA A 147 5.65 -17.20 -5.42
C ALA A 147 4.90 -18.30 -4.63
N PRO A 148 4.63 -18.17 -3.30
CA PRO A 148 3.83 -19.17 -2.61
C PRO A 148 2.40 -19.29 -3.15
N LEU A 149 1.77 -18.15 -3.49
CA LEU A 149 0.44 -18.16 -4.10
C LEU A 149 0.49 -18.77 -5.51
N ASP A 150 1.50 -18.45 -6.31
CA ASP A 150 1.66 -19.05 -7.63
C ASP A 150 1.79 -20.58 -7.57
N ALA A 151 2.50 -21.09 -6.57
CA ALA A 151 2.57 -22.53 -6.33
C ALA A 151 1.22 -23.15 -5.99
N VAL A 152 0.38 -22.47 -5.20
CA VAL A 152 -1.00 -22.90 -4.91
C VAL A 152 -1.86 -22.91 -6.17
N LEU A 153 -1.69 -21.92 -7.06
CA LEU A 153 -2.45 -21.79 -8.30
C LEU A 153 -2.11 -22.84 -9.36
N GLN A 154 -1.11 -23.69 -9.13
CA GLN A 154 -0.85 -24.84 -9.99
C GLN A 154 -1.84 -26.00 -9.79
N PHE A 155 -2.48 -26.08 -8.62
CA PHE A 155 -3.45 -27.13 -8.25
C PHE A 155 -4.78 -26.62 -7.72
N ALA A 156 -4.93 -25.29 -7.59
CA ALA A 156 -6.18 -24.64 -7.19
C ALA A 156 -6.52 -23.50 -8.17
N THR A 157 -7.80 -23.28 -8.40
CA THR A 157 -8.26 -22.14 -9.19
C THR A 157 -8.18 -20.85 -8.37
N TRP A 158 -8.07 -19.68 -9.03
CA TRP A 158 -8.11 -18.41 -8.34
C TRP A 158 -9.44 -18.20 -7.57
N ARG A 159 -10.55 -18.77 -8.06
CA ARG A 159 -11.86 -18.77 -7.38
C ARG A 159 -11.76 -19.50 -6.04
N GLN A 160 -11.15 -20.68 -6.01
CA GLN A 160 -10.96 -21.44 -4.77
C GLN A 160 -10.05 -20.72 -3.77
N VAL A 161 -9.00 -20.05 -4.28
CA VAL A 161 -8.11 -19.23 -3.45
C VAL A 161 -8.89 -18.10 -2.78
N PHE A 162 -9.68 -17.34 -3.54
CA PHE A 162 -10.46 -16.23 -2.98
C PHE A 162 -11.59 -16.71 -2.06
N ALA A 163 -12.22 -17.85 -2.34
CA ALA A 163 -13.17 -18.48 -1.43
C ALA A 163 -12.50 -18.88 -0.11
N GLY A 164 -11.31 -19.47 -0.16
CA GLY A 164 -10.51 -19.80 1.02
C GLY A 164 -10.11 -18.54 1.81
N LEU A 165 -9.68 -17.49 1.12
CA LEU A 165 -9.36 -16.20 1.73
C LEU A 165 -10.60 -15.55 2.38
N ALA A 166 -11.79 -15.70 1.80
CA ALA A 166 -13.04 -15.22 2.41
C ALA A 166 -13.28 -15.90 3.77
N VAL A 167 -13.15 -17.24 3.83
CA VAL A 167 -13.31 -18.00 5.08
C VAL A 167 -12.25 -17.62 6.10
N ILE A 168 -10.98 -17.51 5.70
CA ILE A 168 -9.88 -17.12 6.60
C ILE A 168 -10.13 -15.71 7.14
N THR A 169 -10.53 -14.76 6.28
CA THR A 169 -10.79 -13.38 6.66
C THR A 169 -11.97 -13.28 7.65
N ALA A 170 -13.04 -14.02 7.41
CA ALA A 170 -14.16 -14.13 8.35
C ALA A 170 -13.71 -14.73 9.69
N GLY A 171 -12.88 -15.77 9.66
CA GLY A 171 -12.29 -16.37 10.86
C GLY A 171 -11.44 -15.38 11.67
N VAL A 172 -10.60 -14.59 11.01
CA VAL A 172 -9.79 -13.53 11.65
C VAL A 172 -10.71 -12.43 12.24
N SER A 173 -11.76 -12.03 11.52
CA SER A 173 -12.76 -11.09 12.04
C SER A 173 -13.39 -11.59 13.35
N VAL A 174 -13.89 -12.82 13.36
CA VAL A 174 -14.47 -13.46 14.54
C VAL A 174 -13.44 -13.56 15.67
N TRP A 175 -12.20 -13.92 15.35
CA TRP A 175 -11.12 -13.98 16.32
C TRP A 175 -10.83 -12.63 16.97
N ILE A 176 -10.75 -11.55 16.18
CA ILE A 176 -10.59 -10.18 16.69
C ILE A 176 -11.76 -9.84 17.61
N PHE A 177 -12.99 -10.08 17.15
CA PHE A 177 -14.19 -9.75 17.92
C PHE A 177 -14.28 -10.47 19.25
N LEU A 178 -13.91 -11.75 19.32
CA LEU A 178 -14.04 -12.56 20.51
C LEU A 178 -12.85 -12.44 21.50
N ARG A 179 -11.63 -12.21 20.99
CA ARG A 179 -10.40 -12.33 21.80
C ARG A 179 -9.72 -11.00 22.10
N VAL A 180 -9.88 -9.98 21.28
CA VAL A 180 -9.29 -8.68 21.56
C VAL A 180 -10.08 -8.02 22.69
N PRO A 181 -9.41 -7.59 23.78
CA PRO A 181 -10.10 -6.93 24.87
C PRO A 181 -10.59 -5.54 24.41
N ASP A 182 -11.82 -5.20 24.84
CA ASP A 182 -12.41 -3.89 24.60
C ASP A 182 -11.97 -2.91 25.69
N LYS A 183 -11.60 -1.70 25.29
CA LYS A 183 -11.32 -0.60 26.22
C LYS A 183 -12.25 0.54 25.85
N PRO A 184 -13.04 1.06 26.79
CA PRO A 184 -13.89 2.21 26.52
C PRO A 184 -13.09 3.35 25.88
N ALA A 185 -13.68 4.03 24.90
CA ALA A 185 -13.07 5.21 24.30
C ALA A 185 -12.82 6.24 25.41
N SER A 186 -11.56 6.56 25.66
CA SER A 186 -11.16 7.58 26.63
C SER A 186 -10.91 8.89 25.90
N GLY A 187 -11.82 9.84 26.06
CA GLY A 187 -11.68 11.18 25.52
C GLY A 187 -12.97 11.71 24.87
N PRO A 188 -13.09 13.00 24.67
CA PRO A 188 -14.21 13.58 23.94
C PRO A 188 -14.22 13.07 22.50
N VAL A 189 -15.38 12.62 22.03
CA VAL A 189 -15.58 12.23 20.64
C VAL A 189 -15.49 13.50 19.80
N GLN A 190 -14.55 13.55 18.86
CA GLN A 190 -14.40 14.69 17.97
C GLN A 190 -15.67 14.89 17.13
N THR A 191 -16.10 16.14 17.02
CA THR A 191 -17.21 16.52 16.17
C THR A 191 -16.79 16.53 14.69
N LEU A 192 -17.76 16.41 13.78
CA LEU A 192 -17.50 16.55 12.35
C LEU A 192 -16.92 17.94 12.00
N SER A 193 -17.36 18.99 12.69
CA SER A 193 -16.82 20.34 12.52
C SER A 193 -15.34 20.41 12.85
N GLU A 194 -14.93 19.90 14.01
CA GLU A 194 -13.51 19.85 14.42
C GLU A 194 -12.66 19.03 13.46
N LEU A 195 -13.25 17.98 12.86
CA LEU A 195 -12.58 17.19 11.82
C LEU A 195 -12.32 18.04 10.58
N PHE A 196 -13.35 18.72 10.06
CA PHE A 196 -13.23 19.57 8.86
C PHE A 196 -12.28 20.76 9.07
N ASP A 197 -12.31 21.40 10.22
CA ASP A 197 -11.38 22.50 10.54
C ASP A 197 -9.92 22.01 10.58
N GLY A 198 -9.67 20.85 11.16
CA GLY A 198 -8.36 20.24 11.14
C GLY A 198 -7.87 19.85 9.74
N ILE A 199 -8.76 19.31 8.89
CA ILE A 199 -8.48 19.01 7.49
C ILE A 199 -8.10 20.28 6.73
N ARG A 200 -8.90 21.35 6.88
CA ARG A 200 -8.62 22.65 6.25
C ARG A 200 -7.26 23.19 6.65
N HIS A 201 -6.91 23.14 7.94
CA HIS A 201 -5.60 23.58 8.46
C HIS A 201 -4.44 22.82 7.80
N VAL A 202 -4.57 21.52 7.63
CA VAL A 202 -3.55 20.69 6.97
C VAL A 202 -3.44 21.03 5.49
N LEU A 203 -4.57 21.14 4.78
CA LEU A 203 -4.60 21.40 3.33
C LEU A 203 -4.08 22.79 2.93
N VAL A 204 -4.16 23.79 3.80
CA VAL A 204 -3.58 25.14 3.56
C VAL A 204 -2.06 25.15 3.78
N SER A 205 -1.50 24.18 4.48
CA SER A 205 -0.08 24.14 4.84
C SER A 205 0.82 23.85 3.63
N ARG A 206 1.78 24.73 3.35
CA ARG A 206 2.83 24.49 2.34
C ARG A 206 3.73 23.32 2.72
N HIS A 207 3.96 23.09 4.02
CA HIS A 207 4.69 21.94 4.51
C HIS A 207 4.00 20.63 4.08
N PHE A 208 2.66 20.55 4.22
CA PHE A 208 1.89 19.37 3.82
C PHE A 208 2.08 19.05 2.33
N TRP A 209 1.92 20.02 1.43
CA TRP A 209 2.00 19.79 -0.01
C TRP A 209 3.39 19.35 -0.50
N ARG A 210 4.45 19.67 0.25
CA ARG A 210 5.77 19.14 -0.04
C ARG A 210 5.82 17.62 0.03
N PHE A 211 5.13 17.01 0.99
CA PHE A 211 5.11 15.57 1.21
C PHE A 211 3.91 14.88 0.54
N ALA A 212 2.85 15.62 0.28
CA ALA A 212 1.64 15.15 -0.39
C ALA A 212 1.92 14.64 -1.81
N THR A 213 2.78 15.35 -2.57
CA THR A 213 3.21 14.92 -3.90
C THR A 213 4.01 13.62 -3.86
N ILE A 214 4.83 13.42 -2.81
CA ILE A 214 5.54 12.15 -2.57
C ILE A 214 4.54 11.03 -2.28
N ALA A 215 3.53 11.28 -1.45
CA ALA A 215 2.51 10.28 -1.16
C ALA A 215 1.79 9.84 -2.45
N PHE A 216 1.34 10.79 -3.25
CA PHE A 216 0.63 10.50 -4.50
C PHE A 216 1.51 9.77 -5.52
N ALA A 217 2.66 10.34 -5.88
CA ALA A 217 3.45 9.85 -7.01
C ALA A 217 4.39 8.70 -6.62
N GLN A 218 5.12 8.82 -5.50
CA GLN A 218 6.12 7.81 -5.12
C GLN A 218 5.47 6.62 -4.45
N ILE A 219 4.68 6.86 -3.39
CA ILE A 219 4.05 5.77 -2.63
C ILE A 219 2.93 5.16 -3.47
N GLY A 220 2.06 5.98 -4.07
CA GLY A 220 0.99 5.51 -4.94
C GLY A 220 1.51 4.79 -6.17
N GLY A 221 2.53 5.33 -6.85
CA GLY A 221 3.16 4.69 -8.00
C GLY A 221 3.83 3.37 -7.66
N PHE A 222 4.53 3.30 -6.52
CA PHE A 222 5.09 2.03 -6.05
C PHE A 222 4.00 0.99 -5.76
N MET A 223 2.88 1.39 -5.13
CA MET A 223 1.74 0.50 -4.91
C MET A 223 1.16 -0.03 -6.23
N ALA A 224 1.04 0.81 -7.26
CA ALA A 224 0.58 0.41 -8.58
C ALA A 224 1.52 -0.61 -9.23
N VAL A 225 2.83 -0.36 -9.18
CA VAL A 225 3.84 -1.27 -9.70
C VAL A 225 3.81 -2.60 -8.95
N GLN A 226 3.87 -2.59 -7.62
CA GLN A 226 3.91 -3.79 -6.79
C GLN A 226 2.66 -4.66 -6.95
N SER A 227 1.48 -4.05 -7.08
CA SER A 227 0.19 -4.77 -7.07
C SER A 227 -0.20 -5.38 -8.41
N LEU A 228 0.36 -4.91 -9.52
CA LEU A 228 0.04 -5.40 -10.86
C LEU A 228 1.21 -5.23 -11.87
N TRP A 229 1.71 -4.00 -12.05
CA TRP A 229 2.52 -3.65 -13.21
C TRP A 229 3.93 -4.26 -13.19
N CYS A 230 4.46 -4.66 -12.03
CA CYS A 230 5.71 -5.42 -11.94
C CYS A 230 5.59 -6.77 -12.66
N SER A 231 4.50 -7.51 -12.43
CA SER A 231 4.23 -8.78 -13.10
C SER A 231 4.07 -8.59 -14.61
N ALA A 232 3.25 -7.61 -15.01
CA ALA A 232 3.01 -7.31 -16.41
C ALA A 232 4.31 -6.92 -17.14
N TRP A 233 5.17 -6.09 -16.52
CA TRP A 233 6.48 -5.77 -17.07
C TRP A 233 7.33 -7.02 -17.29
N LEU A 234 7.47 -7.86 -16.28
CA LEU A 234 8.29 -9.08 -16.35
C LEU A 234 7.80 -10.05 -17.44
N ILE A 235 6.49 -10.15 -17.63
CA ILE A 235 5.90 -11.02 -18.65
C ILE A 235 6.04 -10.40 -20.05
N HIS A 236 5.61 -9.14 -20.24
CA HIS A 236 5.48 -8.56 -21.57
C HIS A 236 6.76 -7.91 -22.10
N VAL A 237 7.65 -7.42 -21.22
CA VAL A 237 8.90 -6.76 -21.60
C VAL A 237 10.08 -7.72 -21.52
N ASN A 238 10.18 -8.51 -20.43
CA ASN A 238 11.29 -9.42 -20.22
C ASN A 238 11.01 -10.85 -20.73
N GLY A 239 9.76 -11.19 -21.12
CA GLY A 239 9.39 -12.50 -21.65
C GLY A 239 9.36 -13.63 -20.61
N TYR A 240 9.30 -13.29 -19.30
CA TYR A 240 9.25 -14.28 -18.25
C TYR A 240 7.90 -14.99 -18.17
N SER A 241 7.91 -16.22 -17.73
CA SER A 241 6.70 -16.94 -17.31
C SER A 241 6.06 -16.28 -16.08
N ARG A 242 4.79 -16.58 -15.83
CA ARG A 242 4.09 -16.13 -14.61
C ARG A 242 4.83 -16.55 -13.34
N SER A 243 5.36 -17.77 -13.29
CA SER A 243 6.06 -18.29 -12.12
C SER A 243 7.39 -17.57 -11.85
N GLU A 244 8.14 -17.25 -12.91
CA GLU A 244 9.35 -16.44 -12.81
C GLU A 244 9.04 -15.01 -12.37
N ALA A 245 7.99 -14.39 -12.90
CA ALA A 245 7.53 -13.08 -12.47
C ALA A 245 7.12 -13.09 -10.98
N ALA A 246 6.37 -14.10 -10.54
CA ALA A 246 6.00 -14.27 -9.14
C ALA A 246 7.23 -14.42 -8.22
N SER A 247 8.28 -15.10 -8.68
CA SER A 247 9.54 -15.25 -7.95
C SER A 247 10.29 -13.92 -7.81
N HIS A 248 10.29 -13.06 -8.83
CA HIS A 248 10.86 -11.71 -8.77
C HIS A 248 10.09 -10.82 -7.77
N ILE A 249 8.76 -10.90 -7.76
CA ILE A 249 7.91 -10.16 -6.81
C ILE A 249 8.16 -10.65 -5.37
N ALA A 250 8.35 -11.97 -5.19
CA ALA A 250 8.72 -12.53 -3.90
C ALA A 250 10.07 -11.99 -3.40
N ALA A 251 11.08 -11.95 -4.27
CA ALA A 251 12.41 -11.42 -3.95
C ALA A 251 12.34 -9.92 -3.62
N MET A 252 11.59 -9.12 -4.39
CA MET A 252 11.32 -7.71 -4.10
C MET A 252 10.67 -7.55 -2.72
N SER A 253 9.64 -8.33 -2.41
CA SER A 253 8.93 -8.28 -1.12
C SER A 253 9.84 -8.70 0.04
N ALA A 254 10.68 -9.71 -0.13
CA ALA A 254 11.68 -10.10 0.86
C ALA A 254 12.69 -8.97 1.12
N GLY A 255 13.17 -8.31 0.07
CA GLY A 255 14.01 -7.12 0.19
C GLY A 255 13.35 -5.99 0.99
N MET A 256 12.06 -5.75 0.79
CA MET A 256 11.29 -4.77 1.56
C MET A 256 11.21 -5.12 3.05
N VAL A 257 11.04 -6.41 3.41
CA VAL A 257 11.06 -6.85 4.83
C VAL A 257 12.39 -6.43 5.49
N VAL A 258 13.50 -6.73 4.82
CA VAL A 258 14.83 -6.34 5.29
C VAL A 258 14.97 -4.82 5.39
N ALA A 259 14.48 -4.09 4.39
CA ALA A 259 14.53 -2.63 4.36
C ALA A 259 13.75 -2.01 5.52
N TYR A 260 12.53 -2.44 5.80
CA TYR A 260 11.74 -1.94 6.92
C TYR A 260 12.41 -2.22 8.28
N PHE A 261 12.99 -3.41 8.43
CA PHE A 261 13.77 -3.74 9.63
C PHE A 261 14.99 -2.82 9.79
N LEU A 262 15.76 -2.61 8.72
CA LEU A 262 16.92 -1.72 8.73
C LEU A 262 16.52 -0.25 8.97
N ILE A 263 15.44 0.23 8.37
CA ILE A 263 14.92 1.59 8.61
C ILE A 263 14.59 1.74 10.11
N GLY A 264 13.91 0.77 10.71
CA GLY A 264 13.59 0.78 12.14
C GLY A 264 14.83 0.82 13.05
N LEU A 265 15.85 0.02 12.73
CA LEU A 265 17.10 -0.04 13.51
C LEU A 265 18.01 1.17 13.33
N LEU A 266 18.13 1.66 12.10
CA LEU A 266 19.16 2.62 11.73
C LEU A 266 18.68 4.07 11.78
N SER A 267 17.38 4.35 11.61
CA SER A 267 16.84 5.71 11.53
C SER A 267 17.25 6.58 12.72
N ALA A 268 17.11 6.05 13.95
CA ALA A 268 17.51 6.76 15.16
C ALA A 268 19.03 6.99 15.27
N ARG A 269 19.85 6.04 14.80
CA ARG A 269 21.32 6.16 14.77
C ARG A 269 21.76 7.19 13.74
N LEU A 270 21.17 7.18 12.56
CA LEU A 270 21.45 8.10 11.46
C LEU A 270 21.03 9.53 11.83
N THR A 271 19.88 9.71 12.48
CA THR A 271 19.43 11.02 12.97
C THR A 271 20.42 11.60 13.99
N ARG A 272 20.94 10.79 14.91
CA ARG A 272 22.01 11.23 15.85
C ARG A 272 23.32 11.62 15.16
N ARG A 273 23.58 11.11 13.96
CA ARG A 273 24.74 11.49 13.12
C ARG A 273 24.44 12.67 12.19
N GLY A 274 23.30 13.36 12.36
CA GLY A 274 22.91 14.53 11.55
C GLY A 274 22.17 14.20 10.25
N ILE A 275 21.90 12.92 9.95
CA ILE A 275 21.14 12.52 8.77
C ILE A 275 19.65 12.46 9.15
N GLY A 276 18.93 13.55 8.91
CA GLY A 276 17.52 13.67 9.26
C GLY A 276 16.60 12.79 8.41
N THR A 277 15.38 12.55 8.93
CA THR A 277 14.33 11.73 8.27
C THR A 277 14.04 12.19 6.85
N THR A 278 14.01 13.50 6.60
CA THR A 278 13.76 14.09 5.27
C THR A 278 14.90 13.78 4.28
N THR A 279 16.15 13.73 4.75
CA THR A 279 17.32 13.38 3.93
C THR A 279 17.28 11.90 3.55
N LEU A 280 16.95 11.03 4.52
CA LEU A 280 16.81 9.59 4.27
C LEU A 280 15.66 9.31 3.29
N LEU A 281 14.53 9.98 3.46
CA LEU A 281 13.40 9.89 2.54
C LEU A 281 13.79 10.31 1.12
N GLY A 282 14.34 11.51 0.96
CA GLY A 282 14.74 12.04 -0.35
C GLY A 282 15.84 11.22 -1.03
N GLY A 283 16.87 10.81 -0.29
CA GLY A 283 17.96 9.97 -0.80
C GLY A 283 17.46 8.59 -1.23
N GLY A 284 16.65 7.92 -0.39
CA GLY A 284 16.10 6.61 -0.70
C GLY A 284 15.17 6.65 -1.92
N LEU A 285 14.27 7.64 -2.01
CA LEU A 285 13.40 7.79 -3.18
C LEU A 285 14.17 8.18 -4.46
N SER A 286 15.28 8.92 -4.34
CA SER A 286 16.16 9.18 -5.49
C SER A 286 16.80 7.90 -6.01
N LEU A 287 17.25 7.01 -5.11
CA LEU A 287 17.76 5.69 -5.49
C LEU A 287 16.68 4.78 -6.06
N ALA A 288 15.44 4.84 -5.53
CA ALA A 288 14.31 4.13 -6.11
C ALA A 288 14.02 4.59 -7.54
N LEU A 289 14.02 5.90 -7.77
CA LEU A 289 13.81 6.48 -9.11
C LEU A 289 14.95 6.11 -10.08
N LEU A 290 16.19 6.14 -9.63
CA LEU A 290 17.34 5.66 -10.40
C LEU A 290 17.18 4.18 -10.77
N THR A 291 16.77 3.35 -9.82
CA THR A 291 16.55 1.92 -10.07
C THR A 291 15.41 1.69 -11.05
N LEU A 292 14.31 2.47 -10.97
CA LEU A 292 13.23 2.43 -11.94
C LEU A 292 13.72 2.82 -13.33
N PHE A 293 14.56 3.84 -13.45
CA PHE A 293 15.19 4.21 -14.71
C PHE A 293 16.03 3.06 -15.29
N LEU A 294 16.87 2.40 -14.46
CA LEU A 294 17.67 1.26 -14.88
C LEU A 294 16.81 0.07 -15.34
N ILE A 295 15.66 -0.15 -14.70
CA ILE A 295 14.67 -1.16 -15.14
C ILE A 295 14.13 -0.78 -16.54
N ILE A 296 13.72 0.48 -16.75
CA ILE A 296 13.13 0.95 -18.03
C ILE A 296 14.11 0.83 -19.18
N VAL A 297 15.38 1.21 -18.97
CA VAL A 297 16.41 1.13 -20.02
C VAL A 297 17.06 -0.24 -20.13
N GLN A 298 16.62 -1.21 -19.31
CA GLN A 298 17.18 -2.58 -19.27
C GLN A 298 18.71 -2.59 -19.17
N ALA A 299 19.23 -1.78 -18.24
CA ALA A 299 20.66 -1.56 -18.06
C ALA A 299 21.46 -2.81 -17.60
N SER A 300 20.77 -3.88 -17.21
CA SER A 300 21.40 -5.11 -16.71
C SER A 300 20.45 -6.30 -16.86
N ASP A 301 21.01 -7.47 -17.14
CA ASP A 301 20.31 -8.76 -17.12
C ASP A 301 20.03 -9.26 -15.68
N GLN A 302 20.52 -8.53 -14.66
CA GLN A 302 20.31 -8.86 -13.26
C GLN A 302 18.95 -8.34 -12.75
N HIS A 303 17.86 -8.78 -13.38
CA HIS A 303 16.51 -8.29 -13.11
C HIS A 303 16.10 -8.50 -11.64
N TYR A 304 16.49 -9.60 -11.01
CA TYR A 304 16.25 -9.82 -9.57
C TYR A 304 16.82 -8.70 -8.70
N LEU A 305 18.08 -8.32 -8.94
CA LEU A 305 18.74 -7.29 -8.15
C LEU A 305 18.08 -5.92 -8.34
N LEU A 306 17.68 -5.58 -9.58
CA LEU A 306 17.00 -4.32 -9.87
C LEU A 306 15.63 -4.25 -9.17
N TRP A 307 14.83 -5.31 -9.21
CA TRP A 307 13.52 -5.31 -8.54
C TRP A 307 13.64 -5.33 -7.02
N ILE A 308 14.62 -6.07 -6.45
CA ILE A 308 14.92 -6.02 -5.02
C ILE A 308 15.34 -4.60 -4.62
N ALA A 309 16.26 -3.97 -5.36
CA ALA A 309 16.73 -2.61 -5.08
C ALA A 309 15.59 -1.59 -5.16
N TYR A 310 14.70 -1.71 -6.17
CA TYR A 310 13.52 -0.86 -6.28
C TYR A 310 12.61 -0.98 -5.06
N GLY A 311 12.32 -2.19 -4.60
CA GLY A 311 11.52 -2.45 -3.39
C GLY A 311 12.19 -1.90 -2.12
N VAL A 312 13.49 -2.17 -1.96
CA VAL A 312 14.30 -1.70 -0.80
C VAL A 312 14.28 -0.17 -0.71
N PHE A 313 14.60 0.51 -1.79
CA PHE A 313 14.69 1.97 -1.78
C PHE A 313 13.31 2.64 -1.69
N SER A 314 12.28 2.09 -2.35
CA SER A 314 10.90 2.57 -2.24
C SER A 314 10.33 2.44 -0.82
N SER A 315 10.84 1.48 -0.01
CA SER A 315 10.45 1.31 1.39
C SER A 315 10.75 2.54 2.25
N THR A 316 11.71 3.39 1.85
CA THR A 316 11.98 4.68 2.52
C THR A 316 10.80 5.63 2.46
N GLY A 317 9.86 5.43 1.53
CA GLY A 317 8.59 6.16 1.44
C GLY A 317 7.77 6.14 2.75
N THR A 318 7.95 5.14 3.61
CA THR A 318 7.30 5.10 4.94
C THR A 318 7.73 6.23 5.86
N LEU A 319 8.93 6.78 5.66
CA LEU A 319 9.42 7.94 6.40
C LEU A 319 8.64 9.23 6.09
N ASN A 320 7.87 9.23 4.98
CA ASN A 320 7.02 10.35 4.59
C ASN A 320 5.98 10.71 5.66
N TYR A 321 5.40 9.71 6.33
CA TYR A 321 4.44 9.91 7.42
C TYR A 321 5.07 10.64 8.61
N ALA A 322 6.24 10.19 9.06
CA ALA A 322 6.95 10.82 10.17
C ALA A 322 7.42 12.24 9.81
N ALA A 323 7.94 12.42 8.59
CA ALA A 323 8.40 13.74 8.12
C ALA A 323 7.24 14.73 7.95
N THR A 324 6.08 14.29 7.50
CA THR A 324 4.87 15.10 7.43
C THR A 324 4.39 15.49 8.83
N ALA A 325 4.26 14.51 9.72
CA ALA A 325 3.77 14.73 11.09
C ALA A 325 4.63 15.71 11.87
N ALA A 326 5.94 15.74 11.65
CA ALA A 326 6.88 16.64 12.32
C ALA A 326 6.63 18.15 12.06
N GLY A 327 5.90 18.48 11.00
CA GLY A 327 5.54 19.88 10.69
C GLY A 327 4.20 20.34 11.28
N PHE A 328 3.54 19.50 12.10
CA PHE A 328 2.25 19.81 12.69
C PHE A 328 2.26 19.59 14.22
N PRO A 329 1.43 20.33 14.97
CA PRO A 329 1.18 20.00 16.36
C PRO A 329 0.65 18.58 16.51
N VAL A 330 0.92 17.95 17.67
CA VAL A 330 0.52 16.53 17.95
C VAL A 330 -0.98 16.31 17.67
N SER A 331 -1.84 17.30 17.98
CA SER A 331 -3.29 17.25 17.74
C SER A 331 -3.68 17.15 16.26
N LEU A 332 -2.84 17.62 15.33
CA LEU A 332 -3.08 17.61 13.89
C LEU A 332 -2.26 16.57 13.13
N SER A 333 -1.22 16.00 13.75
CA SER A 333 -0.31 15.06 13.09
C SER A 333 -1.02 13.79 12.59
N GLY A 334 -1.99 13.28 13.35
CA GLY A 334 -2.83 12.15 12.94
C GLY A 334 -3.67 12.48 11.69
N ARG A 335 -4.28 13.67 11.65
CA ARG A 335 -5.08 14.14 10.51
C ARG A 335 -4.21 14.33 9.26
N ALA A 336 -3.03 14.94 9.42
CA ALA A 336 -2.08 15.09 8.33
C ALA A 336 -1.69 13.74 7.73
N ASN A 337 -1.41 12.74 8.56
CA ASN A 337 -1.09 11.39 8.09
C ASN A 337 -2.29 10.68 7.42
N THR A 338 -3.51 10.90 7.91
CA THR A 338 -4.71 10.33 7.29
C THR A 338 -4.95 10.91 5.90
N ILE A 339 -4.82 12.24 5.72
CA ILE A 339 -4.96 12.88 4.41
C ILE A 339 -3.80 12.47 3.49
N LEU A 340 -2.60 12.35 4.02
CA LEU A 340 -1.44 11.87 3.27
C LEU A 340 -1.67 10.44 2.74
N ASN A 341 -2.21 9.57 3.59
CA ASN A 341 -2.56 8.21 3.21
C ASN A 341 -3.66 8.16 2.14
N LEU A 342 -4.69 9.00 2.27
CA LEU A 342 -5.71 9.16 1.23
C LEU A 342 -5.09 9.53 -0.11
N LEU A 343 -4.13 10.49 -0.14
CA LEU A 343 -3.44 10.89 -1.37
C LEU A 343 -2.56 9.76 -1.93
N ALA A 344 -1.93 8.95 -1.09
CA ALA A 344 -1.19 7.78 -1.55
C ALA A 344 -2.10 6.75 -2.25
N PHE A 345 -3.29 6.49 -1.70
CA PHE A 345 -4.26 5.58 -2.32
C PHE A 345 -4.92 6.18 -3.57
N LEU A 346 -5.17 7.50 -3.59
CA LEU A 346 -5.63 8.19 -4.79
C LEU A 346 -4.57 8.13 -5.90
N GLY A 347 -3.30 8.28 -5.54
CA GLY A 347 -2.17 8.10 -6.45
C GLY A 347 -2.09 6.68 -6.98
N ALA A 348 -2.23 5.69 -6.10
CA ALA A 348 -2.26 4.28 -6.49
C ALA A 348 -3.42 4.00 -7.46
N PHE A 349 -4.64 4.48 -7.17
CA PHE A 349 -5.77 4.37 -8.07
C PHE A 349 -5.49 5.00 -9.44
N SER A 350 -5.09 6.29 -9.45
CA SER A 350 -4.92 7.05 -10.68
C SER A 350 -3.80 6.49 -11.55
N LEU A 351 -2.66 6.13 -10.95
CA LEU A 351 -1.52 5.59 -11.69
C LEU A 351 -1.77 4.14 -12.12
N GLN A 352 -2.45 3.35 -11.29
CA GLN A 352 -2.80 1.97 -11.62
C GLN A 352 -3.68 1.88 -12.86
N TRP A 353 -4.79 2.61 -12.86
CA TRP A 353 -5.73 2.64 -13.97
C TRP A 353 -5.17 3.42 -15.16
N GLY A 354 -4.54 4.58 -14.91
CA GLY A 354 -3.96 5.42 -15.97
C GLY A 354 -2.89 4.70 -16.79
N MET A 355 -2.03 3.92 -16.16
CA MET A 355 -1.06 3.07 -16.88
C MET A 355 -1.78 2.04 -17.74
N GLY A 356 -2.83 1.39 -17.24
CA GLY A 356 -3.62 0.43 -18.00
C GLY A 356 -4.28 1.05 -19.24
N ALA A 357 -4.94 2.20 -19.07
CA ALA A 357 -5.57 2.93 -20.16
C ALA A 357 -4.54 3.40 -21.22
N LEU A 358 -3.36 3.82 -20.77
CA LEU A 358 -2.27 4.22 -21.68
C LEU A 358 -1.75 3.02 -22.46
N ILE A 359 -1.49 1.89 -21.82
CA ILE A 359 -1.02 0.67 -22.47
C ILE A 359 -2.03 0.23 -23.54
N GLU A 360 -3.32 0.17 -23.18
CA GLU A 360 -4.38 -0.23 -24.11
C GLU A 360 -4.48 0.71 -25.30
N SER A 361 -4.38 2.02 -25.09
CA SER A 361 -4.41 3.00 -26.19
C SER A 361 -3.21 2.86 -27.14
N LEU A 362 -2.03 2.55 -26.62
CA LEU A 362 -0.83 2.34 -27.43
C LEU A 362 -0.90 1.02 -28.21
N GLU A 363 -1.41 -0.05 -27.60
CA GLU A 363 -1.64 -1.33 -28.28
C GLU A 363 -2.69 -1.18 -29.41
N ALA A 364 -3.77 -0.44 -29.17
CA ALA A 364 -4.76 -0.10 -30.19
C ALA A 364 -4.18 0.75 -31.34
N ALA A 365 -3.16 1.56 -31.06
CA ALA A 365 -2.41 2.31 -32.06
C ALA A 365 -1.38 1.45 -32.84
N GLY A 366 -1.27 0.16 -32.55
CA GLY A 366 -0.41 -0.80 -33.23
C GLY A 366 1.00 -0.98 -32.62
N HIS A 367 1.26 -0.42 -31.44
CA HIS A 367 2.49 -0.70 -30.71
C HIS A 367 2.50 -2.12 -30.13
N SER A 368 3.68 -2.73 -30.03
CA SER A 368 3.80 -4.01 -29.34
C SER A 368 3.56 -3.84 -27.83
N ALA A 369 3.07 -4.90 -27.16
CA ALA A 369 2.86 -4.88 -25.72
C ALA A 369 4.12 -4.46 -24.94
N ALA A 370 5.30 -4.89 -25.36
CA ALA A 370 6.57 -4.50 -24.73
C ALA A 370 6.82 -2.98 -24.81
N ILE A 371 6.56 -2.36 -25.96
CA ILE A 371 6.70 -0.90 -26.15
C ILE A 371 5.64 -0.17 -25.30
N ALA A 372 4.39 -0.59 -25.36
CA ALA A 372 3.29 0.03 -24.62
C ALA A 372 3.55 0.03 -23.11
N HIS A 373 4.01 -1.10 -22.55
CA HIS A 373 4.39 -1.18 -21.13
C HIS A 373 5.59 -0.29 -20.80
N ARG A 374 6.60 -0.25 -21.67
CA ARG A 374 7.77 0.61 -21.48
C ARG A 374 7.39 2.09 -21.44
N ASP A 375 6.55 2.54 -22.35
CA ASP A 375 6.09 3.92 -22.41
C ASP A 375 5.25 4.30 -21.18
N ALA A 376 4.39 3.40 -20.70
CA ALA A 376 3.65 3.59 -19.45
C ALA A 376 4.58 3.74 -18.23
N PHE A 377 5.66 2.97 -18.17
CA PHE A 377 6.68 3.11 -17.11
C PHE A 377 7.50 4.40 -17.26
N ILE A 378 7.76 4.88 -18.48
CA ILE A 378 8.38 6.19 -18.71
C ILE A 378 7.47 7.31 -18.17
N VAL A 379 6.16 7.25 -18.43
CA VAL A 379 5.21 8.24 -17.88
C VAL A 379 5.22 8.19 -16.35
N LEU A 380 5.18 7.00 -15.75
CA LEU A 380 5.29 6.84 -14.29
C LEU A 380 6.60 7.46 -13.76
N PHE A 381 7.73 7.19 -14.41
CA PHE A 381 9.04 7.76 -14.07
C PHE A 381 9.01 9.29 -14.10
N VAL A 382 8.44 9.89 -15.14
CA VAL A 382 8.33 11.35 -15.28
C VAL A 382 7.48 11.95 -14.15
N VAL A 383 6.35 11.34 -13.83
CA VAL A 383 5.49 11.78 -12.71
C VAL A 383 6.23 11.69 -11.38
N GLN A 384 6.95 10.60 -11.14
CA GLN A 384 7.76 10.43 -9.93
C GLN A 384 8.93 11.40 -9.88
N ALA A 385 9.62 11.63 -10.98
CA ALA A 385 10.71 12.61 -11.08
C ALA A 385 10.22 14.04 -10.79
N ALA A 386 9.10 14.45 -11.37
CA ALA A 386 8.48 15.75 -11.13
C ALA A 386 8.13 15.95 -9.64
N SER A 387 7.54 14.92 -9.02
CA SER A 387 7.21 14.91 -7.58
C SER A 387 8.47 15.06 -6.71
N LEU A 388 9.54 14.35 -7.03
CA LEU A 388 10.78 14.40 -6.30
C LEU A 388 11.51 15.75 -6.47
N MET A 389 11.49 16.31 -7.68
CA MET A 389 11.97 17.68 -7.92
C MET A 389 11.20 18.69 -7.09
N TRP A 390 9.89 18.65 -7.08
CA TRP A 390 9.06 19.50 -6.22
C TRP A 390 9.43 19.39 -4.75
N PHE A 391 9.61 18.16 -4.26
CA PHE A 391 10.02 17.90 -2.87
C PHE A 391 11.32 18.60 -2.49
N PHE A 392 12.34 18.57 -3.36
CA PHE A 392 13.63 19.22 -3.10
C PHE A 392 13.53 20.75 -3.23
N PHE A 393 12.87 21.27 -4.26
CA PHE A 393 12.73 22.73 -4.48
C PHE A 393 11.89 23.40 -3.39
N SER A 394 10.76 22.81 -2.99
CA SER A 394 9.92 23.34 -1.92
C SER A 394 10.63 23.36 -0.57
N GLY A 395 11.53 22.40 -0.33
CA GLY A 395 12.33 22.34 0.89
C GLY A 395 13.37 23.44 1.01
N ARG A 396 13.89 23.97 -0.09
CA ARG A 396 14.81 25.11 -0.10
C ARG A 396 14.08 26.41 0.27
N ARG A 397 12.87 26.61 -0.21
CA ARG A 397 12.06 27.80 0.07
C ARG A 397 11.58 27.89 1.53
N LEU A 398 11.30 26.76 2.17
CA LEU A 398 10.89 26.69 3.59
C LEU A 398 12.07 27.01 4.56
N LYS A 399 13.31 26.84 4.13
CA LYS A 399 14.51 27.23 4.91
C LYS A 399 14.90 28.69 4.71
N ALA A 400 14.41 29.34 3.67
CA ALA A 400 14.72 30.72 3.32
C ALA A 400 13.74 31.76 3.88
N THR A 401 12.65 31.34 4.50
CA THR A 401 11.75 32.22 5.28
C THR A 401 12.23 32.21 6.72
N PRO A 402 12.71 33.38 7.26
CA PRO A 402 13.16 33.53 8.65
C PRO A 402 12.03 33.29 9.64
#